data_2d40fe2a03e82c510ba7fc4c5b7e06f5
#
_entry.id   2d40fe2a03e82c510ba7fc4c5b7e06f5
#
_cell.length_a   1.000
_cell.length_b   1.000
_cell.length_c   1.000
_cell.angle_alpha   90.00
_cell.angle_beta   90.00
_cell.angle_gamma   90.00
#
_symmetry.space_group_name_H-M   'P 1'
#
loop_
_entity.id
_entity.type
_entity.pdbx_description
1 polymer ?
#
loop_
_entity_poly.entity_id
_entity_poly.type
_entity_poly.pdbx_seq_one_letter_code
_entity_poly.pdbx_strand_id
1 'polypeptide(L)'
;MAVYDLSITDALLSTTRAVRKRLDFERPVSNDIIRECLQLALQAPTGANRQGWRWIVITDRDKRNAMGEIYRRGAGTYLEDGQRNADATGAAQTVACFRRPDI
;
A
#
# COMPACT_ATOMS: atom_id res chain seq x y z
N MET A 1 -21.17 -9.68 -25.09
CA MET A 1 -21.11 -9.91 -23.62
C MET A 1 -19.72 -10.46 -23.31
N ALA A 2 -18.98 -9.81 -22.44
CA ALA A 2 -17.67 -10.32 -22.04
C ALA A 2 -17.87 -11.64 -21.28
N VAL A 3 -17.22 -12.71 -21.72
CA VAL A 3 -17.17 -13.98 -20.98
C VAL A 3 -16.08 -13.86 -19.94
N TYR A 4 -16.46 -13.76 -18.69
CA TYR A 4 -15.50 -13.76 -17.58
C TYR A 4 -15.12 -15.19 -17.23
N ASP A 5 -13.82 -15.45 -17.13
CA ASP A 5 -13.32 -16.71 -16.62
C ASP A 5 -13.41 -16.68 -15.08
N LEU A 6 -14.38 -17.39 -14.54
CA LEU A 6 -14.61 -17.46 -13.10
C LEU A 6 -13.43 -18.09 -12.37
N SER A 7 -12.73 -19.03 -12.98
CA SER A 7 -11.58 -19.70 -12.33
C SER A 7 -10.42 -18.71 -12.10
N ILE A 8 -10.15 -17.83 -13.05
CA ILE A 8 -9.15 -16.76 -12.91
C ILE A 8 -9.59 -15.76 -11.86
N THR A 9 -10.85 -15.36 -11.88
CA THR A 9 -11.42 -14.41 -10.91
C THR A 9 -11.35 -14.95 -9.49
N ASP A 10 -11.75 -16.20 -9.28
CA ASP A 10 -11.73 -16.86 -7.98
C ASP A 10 -10.29 -17.02 -7.47
N ALA A 11 -9.36 -17.42 -8.35
CA ALA A 11 -7.95 -17.50 -8.00
C ALA A 11 -7.41 -16.14 -7.56
N LEU A 12 -7.69 -15.07 -8.30
CA LEU A 12 -7.26 -13.71 -7.97
C LEU A 12 -7.80 -13.27 -6.61
N LEU A 13 -9.09 -13.40 -6.38
CA LEU A 13 -9.74 -12.98 -5.14
C LEU A 13 -9.29 -13.81 -3.93
N SER A 14 -9.08 -15.12 -4.10
CA SER A 14 -8.70 -16.02 -3.01
C SER A 14 -7.21 -15.99 -2.67
N THR A 15 -6.34 -15.61 -3.61
CA THR A 15 -4.89 -15.59 -3.42
C THR A 15 -4.30 -14.22 -3.18
N THR A 16 -5.05 -13.14 -3.45
CA THR A 16 -4.56 -11.77 -3.21
C THR A 16 -4.25 -11.56 -1.74
N ARG A 17 -3.05 -11.06 -1.47
CA ARG A 17 -2.55 -10.76 -0.12
C ARG A 17 -1.88 -9.40 -0.11
N ALA A 18 -1.92 -8.73 1.04
CA ALA A 18 -1.12 -7.53 1.25
C ALA A 18 0.37 -7.88 1.24
N VAL A 19 1.11 -7.34 0.29
CA VAL A 19 2.55 -7.52 0.18
C VAL A 19 3.25 -6.38 0.90
N ARG A 20 4.03 -6.71 1.93
CA ARG A 20 4.77 -5.74 2.76
C ARG A 20 6.26 -6.05 2.85
N LYS A 21 6.66 -7.24 2.41
CA LYS A 21 8.05 -7.71 2.44
C LYS A 21 8.51 -8.05 1.02
N ARG A 22 9.82 -8.05 0.82
CA ARG A 22 10.43 -8.40 -0.47
C ARG A 22 9.95 -7.50 -1.62
N LEU A 23 9.69 -6.23 -1.31
CA LEU A 23 9.41 -5.24 -2.33
C LEU A 23 10.68 -4.96 -3.14
N ASP A 24 10.54 -4.89 -4.44
CA ASP A 24 11.63 -4.51 -5.34
C ASP A 24 11.64 -2.98 -5.45
N PHE A 25 12.56 -2.34 -4.74
CA PHE A 25 12.70 -0.88 -4.73
C PHE A 25 13.51 -0.33 -5.90
N GLU A 26 14.23 -1.19 -6.61
CA GLU A 26 15.06 -0.79 -7.74
C GLU A 26 14.26 -0.75 -9.06
N ARG A 27 13.16 -1.48 -9.10
CA ARG A 27 12.33 -1.54 -10.29
C ARG A 27 11.42 -0.30 -10.39
N PRO A 28 11.56 0.50 -11.45
CA PRO A 28 10.71 1.66 -11.65
C PRO A 28 9.27 1.23 -11.99
N VAL A 29 8.30 1.98 -11.50
CA VAL A 29 6.88 1.82 -11.88
C VAL A 29 6.52 2.95 -12.82
N SER A 30 5.98 2.60 -14.01
CA SER A 30 5.58 3.62 -14.99
C SER A 30 4.35 4.40 -14.50
N ASN A 31 4.28 5.68 -14.89
CA ASN A 31 3.13 6.51 -14.58
C ASN A 31 1.83 5.98 -15.19
N ASP A 32 1.90 5.25 -16.29
CA ASP A 32 0.73 4.66 -16.93
C ASP A 32 0.12 3.54 -16.09
N ILE A 33 0.94 2.66 -15.53
CA ILE A 33 0.49 1.63 -14.58
C ILE A 33 -0.17 2.27 -13.36
N ILE A 34 0.42 3.33 -12.81
CA ILE A 34 -0.16 4.06 -11.66
C ILE A 34 -1.53 4.62 -12.04
N ARG A 35 -1.64 5.20 -13.22
CA ARG A 35 -2.89 5.78 -13.73
C ARG A 35 -3.98 4.72 -13.93
N GLU A 36 -3.64 3.57 -14.49
CA GLU A 36 -4.55 2.43 -14.62
C GLU A 36 -5.06 1.93 -13.27
N CYS A 37 -4.16 1.78 -12.29
CA CYS A 37 -4.53 1.39 -10.93
C CYS A 37 -5.49 2.41 -10.29
N LEU A 38 -5.27 3.70 -10.48
CA LEU A 38 -6.16 4.75 -9.97
C LEU A 38 -7.53 4.72 -10.66
N GLN A 39 -7.58 4.46 -11.97
CA GLN A 39 -8.84 4.30 -12.69
C GLN A 39 -9.66 3.13 -12.13
N LEU A 40 -9.01 2.00 -11.84
CA LEU A 40 -9.66 0.87 -11.18
C LEU A 40 -10.15 1.25 -9.76
N ALA A 41 -9.35 1.96 -9.00
CA ALA A 41 -9.70 2.39 -7.65
C ALA A 41 -10.92 3.33 -7.61
N LEU A 42 -11.16 4.12 -8.65
CA LEU A 42 -12.32 5.01 -8.75
C LEU A 42 -13.66 4.28 -8.80
N GLN A 43 -13.66 2.98 -9.06
CA GLN A 43 -14.88 2.16 -9.05
C GLN A 43 -15.35 1.80 -7.62
N ALA A 44 -14.54 2.05 -6.61
CA ALA A 44 -14.89 1.76 -5.23
C ALA A 44 -16.14 2.57 -4.80
N PRO A 45 -17.07 1.96 -4.06
CA PRO A 45 -18.25 2.66 -3.58
C PRO A 45 -17.88 3.72 -2.54
N THR A 46 -18.66 4.79 -2.50
CA THR A 46 -18.54 5.84 -1.49
C THR A 46 -19.86 6.10 -0.79
N GLY A 47 -19.82 6.62 0.42
CA GLY A 47 -21.02 7.00 1.16
C GLY A 47 -21.88 7.98 0.32
N ALA A 48 -23.14 7.64 0.12
CA ALA A 48 -24.08 8.39 -0.73
C ALA A 48 -23.58 8.64 -2.16
N ASN A 49 -22.72 7.79 -2.67
CA ASN A 49 -22.10 7.89 -4.00
C ASN A 49 -21.48 9.27 -4.30
N ARG A 50 -20.88 9.90 -3.30
CA ARG A 50 -20.32 11.26 -3.43
C ARG A 50 -19.13 11.34 -4.36
N GLN A 51 -18.40 10.25 -4.54
CA GLN A 51 -17.25 10.11 -5.47
C GLN A 51 -16.23 11.26 -5.36
N GLY A 52 -15.98 11.71 -4.14
CA GLY A 52 -15.12 12.87 -3.83
C GLY A 52 -13.63 12.57 -3.82
N TRP A 53 -13.19 11.57 -4.57
CA TRP A 53 -11.79 11.15 -4.65
C TRP A 53 -10.87 12.29 -5.07
N ARG A 54 -9.74 12.38 -4.40
CA ARG A 54 -8.61 13.24 -4.75
C ARG A 54 -7.35 12.43 -4.62
N TRP A 55 -6.56 12.38 -5.65
CA TRP A 55 -5.34 11.59 -5.71
C TRP A 55 -4.13 12.51 -5.90
N ILE A 56 -3.11 12.32 -5.09
CA ILE A 56 -1.82 12.95 -5.23
C ILE A 56 -0.80 11.85 -5.45
N VAL A 57 -0.17 11.83 -6.61
CA VAL A 57 0.87 10.86 -6.96
C VAL A 57 2.22 11.52 -6.83
N ILE A 58 3.08 10.99 -5.98
CA ILE A 58 4.41 11.52 -5.72
C ILE A 58 5.43 10.50 -6.21
N THR A 59 6.10 10.81 -7.31
CA THR A 59 7.14 9.98 -7.91
C THR A 59 8.55 10.50 -7.61
N ASP A 60 8.68 11.77 -7.27
CA ASP A 60 9.95 12.38 -6.89
C ASP A 60 10.50 11.76 -5.59
N ARG A 61 11.78 11.35 -5.63
CA ARG A 61 12.43 10.64 -4.52
C ARG A 61 12.55 11.50 -3.28
N ASP A 62 12.94 12.76 -3.43
CA ASP A 62 13.17 13.64 -2.29
C ASP A 62 11.87 14.01 -1.59
N LYS A 63 10.81 14.21 -2.36
CA LYS A 63 9.46 14.44 -1.81
C LYS A 63 8.93 13.21 -1.08
N ARG A 64 9.16 12.01 -1.62
CA ARG A 64 8.79 10.76 -0.94
C ARG A 64 9.54 10.58 0.37
N ASN A 65 10.84 10.88 0.38
CA ASN A 65 11.66 10.83 1.58
C ASN A 65 11.17 11.83 2.63
N ALA A 66 10.89 13.06 2.23
CA ALA A 66 10.35 14.10 3.13
C ALA A 66 9.00 13.67 3.74
N MET A 67 8.12 13.08 2.95
CA MET A 67 6.86 12.52 3.47
C MET A 67 7.09 11.36 4.43
N GLY A 68 8.05 10.49 4.14
CA GLY A 68 8.44 9.40 5.02
C GLY A 68 8.92 9.90 6.40
N GLU A 69 9.68 11.00 6.42
CA GLU A 69 10.11 11.65 7.66
C GLU A 69 8.94 12.22 8.48
N ILE A 70 8.01 12.89 7.80
CA ILE A 70 6.80 13.40 8.45
C ILE A 70 5.98 12.25 9.03
N TYR A 71 5.83 11.18 8.28
CA TYR A 71 5.10 9.99 8.75
C TYR A 71 5.77 9.36 9.97
N ARG A 72 7.09 9.16 9.95
CA ARG A 72 7.83 8.59 11.09
C ARG A 72 7.69 9.44 12.34
N ARG A 73 7.74 10.76 12.22
CA ARG A 73 7.53 11.67 13.35
C ARG A 73 6.11 11.61 13.92
N GLY A 74 5.11 11.55 13.05
CA GLY A 74 3.72 11.53 13.47
C GLY A 74 3.23 10.16 13.95
N ALA A 75 3.73 9.08 13.37
CA ALA A 75 3.30 7.72 13.66
C ALA A 75 4.30 6.92 14.52
N GLY A 76 5.39 7.54 14.98
CA GLY A 76 6.48 6.85 15.69
C GLY A 76 6.00 6.07 16.91
N THR A 77 5.24 6.69 17.78
CA THR A 77 4.70 6.03 18.98
C THR A 77 3.75 4.90 18.64
N TYR A 78 2.88 5.09 17.65
CA TYR A 78 1.97 4.04 17.17
C TYR A 78 2.72 2.84 16.59
N LEU A 79 3.79 3.09 15.83
CA LEU A 79 4.63 2.04 15.26
C LEU A 79 5.41 1.29 16.33
N GLU A 80 5.92 1.99 17.36
CA GLU A 80 6.63 1.38 18.50
C GLU A 80 5.69 0.53 19.34
N ASP A 81 4.47 0.97 19.59
CA ASP A 81 3.45 0.21 20.30
C ASP A 81 3.02 -1.01 19.51
N GLY A 82 2.87 -0.88 18.19
CA GLY A 82 2.60 -1.99 17.27
C GLY A 82 3.72 -3.03 17.30
N GLN A 83 4.99 -2.59 17.36
CA GLN A 83 6.15 -3.46 17.51
C GLN A 83 6.12 -4.23 18.83
N ARG A 84 5.93 -3.53 19.94
CA ARG A 84 5.86 -4.15 21.28
C ARG A 84 4.76 -5.20 21.36
N ASN A 85 3.58 -4.90 20.82
CA ASN A 85 2.46 -5.84 20.80
C ASN A 85 2.74 -7.05 19.90
N ALA A 86 3.39 -6.84 18.74
CA ALA A 86 3.79 -7.91 17.83
C ALA A 86 4.84 -8.83 18.49
N ASP A 87 5.80 -8.28 19.19
CA ASP A 87 6.84 -9.04 19.92
C ASP A 87 6.20 -9.85 21.06
N ALA A 88 5.26 -9.26 21.80
CA ALA A 88 4.55 -9.92 22.89
C ALA A 88 3.64 -11.07 22.41
N THR A 89 3.12 -11.01 21.19
CA THR A 89 2.23 -12.04 20.61
C THR A 89 2.96 -13.04 19.71
N GLY A 90 4.30 -12.91 19.55
CA GLY A 90 5.07 -13.71 18.61
C GLY A 90 4.83 -13.36 17.13
N ALA A 91 4.08 -12.31 16.84
CA ALA A 91 3.78 -11.82 15.49
C ALA A 91 4.86 -10.85 14.94
N ALA A 92 6.08 -10.97 15.43
CA ALA A 92 7.21 -10.05 15.19
C ALA A 92 7.55 -9.77 13.71
N GLN A 93 6.96 -10.52 12.77
CA GLN A 93 7.28 -10.37 11.36
C GLN A 93 6.56 -9.23 10.66
N THR A 94 5.52 -8.64 11.25
CA THR A 94 4.66 -7.66 10.58
C THR A 94 5.24 -6.24 10.58
N VAL A 95 6.08 -5.90 11.53
CA VAL A 95 6.55 -4.51 11.77
C VAL A 95 7.94 -4.22 11.19
N ALA A 96 8.69 -5.24 10.79
CA ALA A 96 10.04 -5.08 10.23
C ALA A 96 10.10 -4.27 8.92
N CYS A 97 8.97 -4.09 8.22
CA CYS A 97 8.89 -3.32 6.99
C CYS A 97 9.12 -1.80 7.16
N PHE A 98 8.95 -1.28 8.38
CA PHE A 98 9.03 0.17 8.62
C PHE A 98 10.41 0.63 9.12
N ARG A 99 11.35 -0.30 9.35
CA ARG A 99 12.66 -0.02 9.96
C ARG A 99 13.83 0.16 8.99
N ARG A 100 13.62 0.31 7.70
CA ARG A 100 14.76 0.54 6.81
C ARG A 100 15.18 2.00 6.84
N PRO A 101 16.45 2.30 7.20
CA PRO A 101 16.99 3.67 7.22
C PRO A 101 17.19 4.26 5.81
N ASP A 102 16.97 3.47 4.76
CA ASP A 102 17.40 3.80 3.38
C ASP A 102 16.22 4.15 2.45
N ILE A 103 15.03 4.40 3.00
CA ILE A 103 13.87 4.84 2.21
C ILE A 103 13.57 6.29 2.49
#